data_81fe1a2de1eaa6259ebe468c5400ca36
#
_entry.id   81fe1a2de1eaa6259ebe468c5400ca36
#
_cell.length_a   1.000
_cell.length_b   1.000
_cell.length_c   1.000
_cell.angle_alpha   90.00
_cell.angle_beta   90.00
_cell.angle_gamma   90.00
#
_symmetry.space_group_name_H-M   'P 1'
#
loop_
_entity.id
_entity.type
_entity.pdbx_description
1 polymer ?
#
loop_
_entity_poly.entity_id
_entity_poly.type
_entity_poly.pdbx_seq_one_letter_code
_entity_poly.pdbx_strand_id
1 'polypeptide(L)'
;LAMQHHQIHMPEPGPGAKDNGQLAAWLALVSYTFFLATFVAANVYLRGWRPDKFGVNLPGDVTNLHYLSTAVLILTGIVLLVAGILFRNSEYKKFVGTMGIGAVLYSAYLVMQIQLLVKYVKQGAAIATINATITGFEILITLTSLALIAAVGWYGDSKNGKVLRRLVPGAMAVWMYAVVVGITVMIVTDVVSISEFAEWCGTRIKEIVK
;
A
#
# COMPACT_ATOMS: atom_id res chain seq x y z
N LEU A 1 34.79 -40.75 12.87
CA LEU A 1 34.13 -40.52 11.59
C LEU A 1 33.66 -39.06 11.59
N ALA A 2 34.53 -38.13 11.07
CA ALA A 2 34.22 -36.73 10.93
C ALA A 2 33.33 -36.55 9.69
N MET A 3 32.06 -36.12 9.88
CA MET A 3 31.21 -35.65 8.80
C MET A 3 31.77 -34.33 8.31
N GLN A 4 32.43 -34.34 7.14
CA GLN A 4 32.75 -33.15 6.39
C GLN A 4 31.43 -32.52 5.91
N HIS A 5 31.04 -31.41 6.54
CA HIS A 5 30.03 -30.53 5.99
C HIS A 5 30.50 -29.99 4.64
N HIS A 6 29.98 -30.57 3.59
CA HIS A 6 30.15 -30.08 2.22
C HIS A 6 29.40 -28.72 2.14
N GLN A 7 30.14 -27.64 2.40
CA GLN A 7 29.62 -26.29 2.13
C GLN A 7 29.48 -26.18 0.60
N ILE A 8 28.24 -26.22 0.13
CA ILE A 8 27.90 -25.90 -1.25
C ILE A 8 28.29 -24.42 -1.46
N HIS A 9 29.44 -24.20 -2.07
CA HIS A 9 29.89 -22.88 -2.46
C HIS A 9 29.00 -22.43 -3.62
N MET A 10 27.90 -21.74 -3.28
CA MET A 10 27.14 -21.03 -4.33
C MET A 10 28.04 -19.91 -4.90
N PRO A 11 28.23 -19.87 -6.22
CA PRO A 11 29.02 -18.80 -6.85
C PRO A 11 28.43 -17.45 -6.43
N GLU A 12 29.27 -16.52 -6.02
CA GLU A 12 28.83 -15.16 -5.72
C GLU A 12 28.11 -14.59 -6.95
N PRO A 13 26.88 -14.07 -6.80
CA PRO A 13 26.19 -13.46 -7.91
C PRO A 13 27.05 -12.31 -8.45
N GLY A 14 27.31 -12.32 -9.76
CA GLY A 14 28.08 -11.29 -10.44
C GLY A 14 27.56 -9.88 -10.14
N PRO A 15 28.39 -8.83 -10.31
CA PRO A 15 28.03 -7.45 -9.91
C PRO A 15 26.71 -6.94 -10.50
N GLY A 16 26.25 -7.44 -11.64
CA GLY A 16 24.96 -7.08 -12.25
C GLY A 16 23.73 -7.73 -11.62
N ALA A 17 23.87 -8.87 -10.93
CA ALA A 17 22.73 -9.57 -10.33
C ALA A 17 22.24 -8.91 -9.02
N LYS A 18 23.03 -8.00 -8.44
CA LYS A 18 22.71 -7.32 -7.19
C LYS A 18 21.67 -6.20 -7.38
N ASP A 19 21.63 -5.59 -8.55
CA ASP A 19 20.79 -4.42 -8.86
C ASP A 19 19.46 -4.80 -9.49
N ASN A 20 19.37 -5.97 -10.12
CA ASN A 20 18.15 -6.40 -10.84
C ASN A 20 16.93 -6.56 -9.93
N GLY A 21 17.09 -7.04 -8.69
CA GLY A 21 15.99 -7.19 -7.75
C GLY A 21 15.44 -5.85 -7.26
N GLN A 22 16.30 -4.87 -7.03
CA GLN A 22 15.89 -3.54 -6.63
C GLN A 22 15.20 -2.81 -7.80
N LEU A 23 15.76 -2.93 -9.02
CA LEU A 23 15.15 -2.38 -10.23
C LEU A 23 13.76 -2.98 -10.48
N ALA A 24 13.61 -4.30 -10.33
CA ALA A 24 12.32 -4.98 -10.49
C ALA A 24 11.29 -4.48 -9.45
N ALA A 25 11.68 -4.27 -8.19
CA ALA A 25 10.81 -3.72 -7.17
C ALA A 25 10.33 -2.29 -7.51
N TRP A 26 11.23 -1.43 -7.98
CA TRP A 26 10.88 -0.08 -8.42
C TRP A 26 9.95 -0.09 -9.63
N LEU A 27 10.23 -0.93 -10.64
CA LEU A 27 9.36 -1.07 -11.81
C LEU A 27 7.97 -1.57 -11.42
N ALA A 28 7.89 -2.52 -10.48
CA ALA A 28 6.61 -3.01 -9.96
C ALA A 28 5.82 -1.90 -9.26
N LEU A 29 6.47 -1.08 -8.41
CA LEU A 29 5.81 0.05 -7.73
C LEU A 29 5.35 1.11 -8.73
N VAL A 30 6.16 1.44 -9.73
CA VAL A 30 5.79 2.40 -10.79
C VAL A 30 4.59 1.88 -11.58
N SER A 31 4.62 0.62 -12.02
CA SER A 31 3.50 0.00 -12.74
C SER A 31 2.23 0.01 -11.90
N TYR A 32 2.32 -0.35 -10.63
CA TYR A 32 1.21 -0.30 -9.68
C TYR A 32 0.65 1.12 -9.55
N THR A 33 1.51 2.14 -9.46
CA THR A 33 1.10 3.55 -9.38
C THR A 33 0.29 3.96 -10.61
N PHE A 34 0.74 3.60 -11.82
CA PHE A 34 0.00 3.92 -13.05
C PHE A 34 -1.37 3.25 -13.08
N PHE A 35 -1.47 1.98 -12.72
CA PHE A 35 -2.76 1.29 -12.64
C PHE A 35 -3.70 1.97 -11.65
N LEU A 36 -3.25 2.19 -10.43
CA LEU A 36 -4.06 2.82 -9.39
C LEU A 36 -4.48 4.25 -9.79
N ALA A 37 -3.54 5.05 -10.30
CA ALA A 37 -3.82 6.42 -10.75
C ALA A 37 -4.90 6.47 -11.83
N THR A 38 -4.93 5.48 -12.74
CA THR A 38 -5.98 5.38 -13.77
C THR A 38 -7.37 5.24 -13.15
N PHE A 39 -7.53 4.38 -12.13
CA PHE A 39 -8.82 4.19 -11.46
C PHE A 39 -9.21 5.39 -10.60
N VAL A 40 -8.24 6.01 -9.91
CA VAL A 40 -8.46 7.23 -9.14
C VAL A 40 -8.87 8.37 -10.07
N ALA A 41 -8.19 8.55 -11.20
CA ALA A 41 -8.55 9.56 -12.20
C ALA A 41 -9.94 9.31 -12.81
N ALA A 42 -10.27 8.05 -13.10
CA ALA A 42 -11.61 7.67 -13.57
C ALA A 42 -12.69 7.99 -12.53
N ASN A 43 -12.42 7.71 -11.24
CA ASN A 43 -13.32 8.06 -10.15
C ASN A 43 -13.60 9.58 -10.12
N VAL A 44 -12.53 10.38 -10.11
CA VAL A 44 -12.63 11.85 -10.12
C VAL A 44 -13.38 12.34 -11.34
N TYR A 45 -13.02 11.87 -12.54
CA TYR A 45 -13.64 12.28 -13.79
C TYR A 45 -15.13 11.97 -13.83
N LEU A 46 -15.55 10.76 -13.50
CA LEU A 46 -16.95 10.33 -13.54
C LEU A 46 -17.81 11.09 -12.52
N ARG A 47 -17.28 11.37 -11.35
CA ARG A 47 -17.95 12.18 -10.32
C ARG A 47 -18.15 13.63 -10.78
N GLY A 48 -17.17 14.19 -11.48
CA GLY A 48 -17.26 15.55 -12.04
C GLY A 48 -18.17 15.65 -13.27
N TRP A 49 -18.17 14.59 -14.13
CA TRP A 49 -18.95 14.61 -15.38
C TRP A 49 -20.43 14.33 -15.19
N ARG A 50 -20.78 13.39 -14.30
CA ARG A 50 -22.14 12.96 -14.02
C ARG A 50 -22.40 12.84 -12.53
N PRO A 51 -22.43 13.94 -11.79
CA PRO A 51 -22.65 13.90 -10.33
C PRO A 51 -24.01 13.31 -9.95
N ASP A 52 -25.00 13.42 -10.84
CA ASP A 52 -26.33 12.78 -10.69
C ASP A 52 -26.28 11.26 -10.61
N LYS A 53 -25.35 10.64 -11.36
CA LYS A 53 -25.19 9.17 -11.42
C LYS A 53 -24.04 8.64 -10.58
N PHE A 54 -22.98 9.42 -10.43
CA PHE A 54 -21.75 9.06 -9.75
C PHE A 54 -21.50 9.89 -8.49
N GLY A 55 -22.46 10.72 -8.09
CA GLY A 55 -22.41 11.49 -6.86
C GLY A 55 -22.29 10.57 -5.64
N VAL A 56 -21.46 10.96 -4.70
CA VAL A 56 -21.14 10.14 -3.56
C VAL A 56 -22.04 10.50 -2.39
N ASN A 57 -23.16 9.83 -2.27
CA ASN A 57 -23.83 9.66 -1.00
C ASN A 57 -23.44 8.30 -0.43
N LEU A 58 -22.18 8.15 -0.03
CA LEU A 58 -21.75 6.96 0.69
C LEU A 58 -22.44 6.96 2.07
N PRO A 59 -23.00 5.84 2.52
CA PRO A 59 -23.49 5.70 3.88
C PRO A 59 -22.40 6.08 4.87
N GLY A 60 -22.76 6.80 5.94
CA GLY A 60 -21.79 7.29 6.92
C GLY A 60 -20.97 6.18 7.58
N ASP A 61 -21.50 4.96 7.65
CA ASP A 61 -20.80 3.79 8.16
C ASP A 61 -19.66 3.32 7.23
N VAL A 62 -19.74 3.56 5.93
CA VAL A 62 -18.67 3.27 4.94
C VAL A 62 -17.57 4.30 5.05
N THR A 63 -17.94 5.57 5.07
CA THR A 63 -16.99 6.68 5.22
C THR A 63 -16.22 6.60 6.54
N ASN A 64 -16.92 6.36 7.66
CA ASN A 64 -16.27 6.19 8.96
C ASN A 64 -15.32 4.99 9.00
N LEU A 65 -15.68 3.87 8.36
CA LEU A 65 -14.80 2.70 8.27
C LEU A 65 -13.56 3.02 7.44
N HIS A 66 -13.68 3.80 6.36
CA HIS A 66 -12.55 4.21 5.54
C HIS A 66 -11.59 5.13 6.33
N TYR A 67 -12.10 6.14 7.04
CA TYR A 67 -11.28 6.98 7.91
C TYR A 67 -10.57 6.17 9.00
N LEU A 68 -11.28 5.23 9.65
CA LEU A 68 -10.70 4.38 10.67
C LEU A 68 -9.60 3.48 10.09
N SER A 69 -9.84 2.87 8.94
CA SER A 69 -8.83 2.02 8.27
C SER A 69 -7.58 2.81 7.92
N THR A 70 -7.74 4.04 7.40
CA THR A 70 -6.61 4.91 7.08
C THR A 70 -5.84 5.33 8.33
N ALA A 71 -6.51 5.60 9.45
CA ALA A 71 -5.85 5.88 10.73
C ALA A 71 -5.01 4.68 11.20
N VAL A 72 -5.54 3.47 11.10
CA VAL A 72 -4.79 2.23 11.41
C VAL A 72 -3.60 2.07 10.47
N LEU A 73 -3.74 2.38 9.18
CA LEU A 73 -2.64 2.33 8.22
C LEU A 73 -1.52 3.32 8.57
N ILE A 74 -1.87 4.56 8.94
CA ILE A 74 -0.90 5.57 9.38
C ILE A 74 -0.16 5.08 10.64
N LEU A 75 -0.87 4.56 11.62
CA LEU A 75 -0.28 4.01 12.82
C LEU A 75 0.67 2.85 12.49
N THR A 76 0.27 1.97 11.58
CA THR A 76 1.12 0.88 11.07
C THR A 76 2.39 1.42 10.44
N GLY A 77 2.28 2.47 9.63
CA GLY A 77 3.43 3.14 9.01
C GLY A 77 4.42 3.67 10.04
N ILE A 78 3.92 4.33 11.09
CA ILE A 78 4.75 4.83 12.19
C ILE A 78 5.48 3.68 12.89
N VAL A 79 4.78 2.59 13.22
CA VAL A 79 5.37 1.41 13.86
C VAL A 79 6.47 0.79 12.99
N LEU A 80 6.23 0.68 11.69
CA LEU A 80 7.22 0.13 10.76
C LEU A 80 8.42 1.06 10.54
N LEU A 81 8.23 2.38 10.58
CA LEU A 81 9.33 3.34 10.59
C LEU A 81 10.21 3.15 11.83
N VAL A 82 9.61 3.01 13.01
CA VAL A 82 10.33 2.72 14.26
C VAL A 82 11.09 1.39 14.12
N ALA A 83 10.47 0.36 13.54
CA ALA A 83 11.15 -0.91 13.27
C ALA A 83 12.38 -0.71 12.37
N GLY A 84 12.28 0.10 11.32
CA GLY A 84 13.42 0.44 10.45
C GLY A 84 14.56 1.13 11.18
N ILE A 85 14.25 2.05 12.10
CA ILE A 85 15.26 2.72 12.96
C ILE A 85 15.93 1.71 13.88
N LEU A 86 15.16 0.84 14.53
CA LEU A 86 15.69 -0.21 15.41
C LEU A 86 16.59 -1.19 14.65
N PHE A 87 16.23 -1.53 13.42
CA PHE A 87 17.06 -2.34 12.54
C PHE A 87 18.39 -1.66 12.23
N ARG A 88 18.36 -0.38 11.89
CA ARG A 88 19.58 0.42 11.62
C ARG A 88 20.50 0.50 12.85
N ASN A 89 19.92 0.58 14.05
CA ASN A 89 20.64 0.61 15.32
C ASN A 89 21.09 -0.78 15.80
N SER A 90 20.86 -1.83 14.99
CA SER A 90 21.23 -3.22 15.33
C SER A 90 20.51 -3.80 16.56
N GLU A 91 19.37 -3.23 16.95
CA GLU A 91 18.55 -3.70 18.08
C GLU A 91 17.56 -4.80 17.66
N TYR A 92 18.07 -5.96 17.25
CA TYR A 92 17.28 -7.03 16.61
C TYR A 92 16.08 -7.52 17.41
N LYS A 93 16.19 -7.66 18.73
CA LYS A 93 15.08 -8.13 19.57
C LYS A 93 13.90 -7.15 19.55
N LYS A 94 14.18 -5.86 19.66
CA LYS A 94 13.16 -4.82 19.59
C LYS A 94 12.61 -4.70 18.17
N PHE A 95 13.46 -4.81 17.15
CA PHE A 95 13.07 -4.82 15.75
C PHE A 95 12.02 -5.91 15.47
N VAL A 96 12.29 -7.17 15.85
CA VAL A 96 11.36 -8.28 15.62
C VAL A 96 10.05 -8.08 16.39
N GLY A 97 10.10 -7.62 17.64
CA GLY A 97 8.90 -7.29 18.42
C GLY A 97 8.05 -6.20 17.76
N THR A 98 8.68 -5.12 17.29
CA THR A 98 8.00 -4.01 16.60
C THR A 98 7.41 -4.46 15.25
N MET A 99 8.12 -5.34 14.52
CA MET A 99 7.61 -5.96 13.30
C MET A 99 6.35 -6.81 13.57
N GLY A 100 6.33 -7.54 14.69
CA GLY A 100 5.15 -8.30 15.12
C GLY A 100 3.93 -7.39 15.37
N ILE A 101 4.12 -6.26 16.02
CA ILE A 101 3.06 -5.25 16.20
C ILE A 101 2.61 -4.72 14.83
N GLY A 102 3.53 -4.40 13.94
CA GLY A 102 3.23 -3.98 12.57
C GLY A 102 2.40 -5.02 11.80
N ALA A 103 2.73 -6.30 11.94
CA ALA A 103 1.98 -7.39 11.32
C ALA A 103 0.53 -7.45 11.82
N VAL A 104 0.30 -7.30 13.12
CA VAL A 104 -1.05 -7.28 13.71
C VAL A 104 -1.85 -6.09 13.19
N LEU A 105 -1.26 -4.89 13.16
CA LEU A 105 -1.92 -3.69 12.64
C LEU A 105 -2.24 -3.79 11.14
N TYR A 106 -1.31 -4.31 10.33
CA TYR A 106 -1.58 -4.57 8.90
C TYR A 106 -2.68 -5.61 8.69
N SER A 107 -2.73 -6.64 9.53
CA SER A 107 -3.80 -7.63 9.46
C SER A 107 -5.16 -7.00 9.82
N ALA A 108 -5.21 -6.14 10.83
CA ALA A 108 -6.42 -5.38 11.18
C ALA A 108 -6.85 -4.46 10.01
N TYR A 109 -5.90 -3.75 9.40
CA TYR A 109 -6.15 -2.94 8.21
C TYR A 109 -6.71 -3.78 7.06
N LEU A 110 -6.12 -4.94 6.78
CA LEU A 110 -6.60 -5.86 5.75
C LEU A 110 -8.05 -6.28 5.97
N VAL A 111 -8.42 -6.62 7.21
CA VAL A 111 -9.80 -6.98 7.55
C VAL A 111 -10.76 -5.82 7.29
N MET A 112 -10.37 -4.59 7.64
CA MET A 112 -11.17 -3.39 7.37
C MET A 112 -11.32 -3.15 5.86
N GLN A 113 -10.27 -3.33 5.07
CA GLN A 113 -10.33 -3.19 3.61
C GLN A 113 -11.24 -4.25 2.96
N ILE A 114 -11.21 -5.49 3.44
CA ILE A 114 -12.13 -6.53 2.98
C ILE A 114 -13.59 -6.15 3.32
N GLN A 115 -13.84 -5.60 4.50
CA GLN A 115 -15.18 -5.14 4.89
C GLN A 115 -15.65 -3.98 3.99
N LEU A 116 -14.77 -3.02 3.68
CA LEU A 116 -15.04 -1.94 2.75
C LEU A 116 -15.38 -2.47 1.36
N LEU A 117 -14.56 -3.39 0.84
CA LEU A 117 -14.81 -4.03 -0.45
C LEU A 117 -16.19 -4.70 -0.51
N VAL A 118 -16.55 -5.46 0.51
CA VAL A 118 -17.87 -6.12 0.60
C VAL A 118 -19.00 -5.09 0.63
N LYS A 119 -18.83 -3.99 1.36
CA LYS A 119 -19.83 -2.90 1.41
C LYS A 119 -20.00 -2.22 0.06
N TYR A 120 -18.90 -1.91 -0.65
CA TYR A 120 -18.96 -1.34 -1.99
C TYR A 120 -19.65 -2.28 -3.00
N VAL A 121 -19.30 -3.55 -3.00
CA VAL A 121 -19.93 -4.54 -3.90
C VAL A 121 -21.43 -4.67 -3.63
N LYS A 122 -21.86 -4.64 -2.36
CA LYS A 122 -23.29 -4.72 -2.00
C LYS A 122 -24.10 -3.50 -2.42
N GLN A 123 -23.50 -2.33 -2.55
CA GLN A 123 -24.20 -1.12 -2.97
C GLN A 123 -24.65 -1.15 -4.43
N GLY A 124 -23.95 -1.90 -5.30
CA GLY A 124 -24.32 -2.06 -6.70
C GLY A 124 -24.32 -0.79 -7.57
N ALA A 125 -23.97 0.37 -6.98
CA ALA A 125 -23.87 1.62 -7.71
C ALA A 125 -22.58 1.65 -8.57
N ALA A 126 -22.62 2.36 -9.71
CA ALA A 126 -21.48 2.44 -10.61
C ALA A 126 -20.21 3.00 -9.94
N ILE A 127 -20.37 4.01 -9.06
CA ILE A 127 -19.24 4.58 -8.30
C ILE A 127 -18.69 3.57 -7.28
N ALA A 128 -19.56 2.77 -6.68
CA ALA A 128 -19.14 1.72 -5.74
C ALA A 128 -18.27 0.66 -6.41
N THR A 129 -18.53 0.35 -7.70
CA THR A 129 -17.67 -0.57 -8.47
C THR A 129 -16.26 -0.02 -8.65
N ILE A 130 -16.11 1.28 -8.92
CA ILE A 130 -14.80 1.92 -9.06
C ILE A 130 -14.08 1.94 -7.70
N ASN A 131 -14.77 2.29 -6.63
CA ASN A 131 -14.23 2.27 -5.28
C ASN A 131 -13.84 0.85 -4.85
N ALA A 132 -14.65 -0.16 -5.18
CA ALA A 132 -14.31 -1.57 -4.95
C ALA A 132 -13.02 -1.98 -5.68
N THR A 133 -12.81 -1.52 -6.91
CA THR A 133 -11.58 -1.79 -7.66
C THR A 133 -10.38 -1.13 -7.01
N ILE A 134 -10.49 0.14 -6.60
CA ILE A 134 -9.43 0.87 -5.88
C ILE A 134 -9.08 0.13 -4.58
N THR A 135 -10.09 -0.24 -3.79
CA THR A 135 -9.91 -1.02 -2.55
C THR A 135 -9.27 -2.39 -2.82
N GLY A 136 -9.59 -3.03 -3.95
CA GLY A 136 -8.93 -4.26 -4.39
C GLY A 136 -7.42 -4.10 -4.59
N PHE A 137 -6.98 -2.98 -5.18
CA PHE A 137 -5.56 -2.65 -5.28
C PHE A 137 -4.93 -2.38 -3.91
N GLU A 138 -5.62 -1.71 -2.99
CA GLU A 138 -5.12 -1.52 -1.62
C GLU A 138 -4.97 -2.84 -0.86
N ILE A 139 -5.89 -3.78 -1.04
CA ILE A 139 -5.78 -5.14 -0.51
C ILE A 139 -4.54 -5.84 -1.08
N LEU A 140 -4.28 -5.73 -2.38
CA LEU A 140 -3.14 -6.35 -3.03
C LEU A 140 -1.80 -5.85 -2.46
N ILE A 141 -1.63 -4.53 -2.32
CA ILE A 141 -0.40 -3.98 -1.73
C ILE A 141 -0.26 -4.34 -0.26
N THR A 142 -1.38 -4.45 0.47
CA THR A 142 -1.40 -4.87 1.88
C THR A 142 -0.95 -6.32 2.03
N LEU A 143 -1.44 -7.22 1.17
CA LEU A 143 -0.99 -8.63 1.15
C LEU A 143 0.50 -8.73 0.81
N THR A 144 0.98 -7.94 -0.15
CA THR A 144 2.40 -7.86 -0.48
C THR A 144 3.21 -7.37 0.72
N SER A 145 2.72 -6.36 1.43
CA SER A 145 3.35 -5.83 2.64
C SER A 145 3.42 -6.87 3.76
N LEU A 146 2.35 -7.62 3.99
CA LEU A 146 2.32 -8.72 4.98
C LEU A 146 3.29 -9.85 4.59
N ALA A 147 3.36 -10.20 3.31
CA ALA A 147 4.31 -11.21 2.83
C ALA A 147 5.76 -10.75 3.05
N LEU A 148 6.06 -9.47 2.85
CA LEU A 148 7.38 -8.90 3.15
C LEU A 148 7.68 -8.90 4.65
N ILE A 149 6.71 -8.61 5.53
CA ILE A 149 6.87 -8.70 6.98
C ILE A 149 7.19 -10.15 7.37
N ALA A 150 6.45 -11.11 6.84
CA ALA A 150 6.69 -12.53 7.10
C ALA A 150 8.08 -12.97 6.61
N ALA A 151 8.49 -12.55 5.40
CA ALA A 151 9.81 -12.83 4.85
C ALA A 151 10.93 -12.23 5.72
N VAL A 152 10.79 -10.97 6.13
CA VAL A 152 11.76 -10.30 7.01
C VAL A 152 11.85 -11.02 8.36
N GLY A 153 10.71 -11.43 8.94
CA GLY A 153 10.67 -12.21 10.18
C GLY A 153 11.37 -13.55 10.04
N TRP A 154 11.09 -14.28 8.97
CA TRP A 154 11.69 -15.59 8.67
C TRP A 154 13.22 -15.52 8.53
N TYR A 155 13.71 -14.55 7.74
CA TYR A 155 15.16 -14.36 7.57
C TYR A 155 15.83 -13.76 8.80
N GLY A 156 15.10 -13.03 9.64
CA GLY A 156 15.58 -12.51 10.92
C GLY A 156 15.94 -13.60 11.90
N ASP A 157 15.19 -14.71 11.92
CA ASP A 157 15.44 -15.86 12.79
C ASP A 157 16.61 -16.74 12.28
N SER A 158 16.85 -16.77 10.97
CA SER A 158 17.80 -17.69 10.32
C SER A 158 19.29 -17.30 10.40
N LYS A 159 19.70 -16.32 11.21
CA LYS A 159 21.07 -15.78 11.32
C LYS A 159 21.66 -15.24 9.99
N ASN A 160 20.84 -15.06 8.96
CA ASN A 160 21.29 -14.63 7.63
C ASN A 160 21.26 -13.11 7.48
N GLY A 161 22.04 -12.41 8.31
CA GLY A 161 22.08 -10.95 8.38
C GLY A 161 22.39 -10.26 7.03
N LYS A 162 23.05 -10.94 6.10
CA LYS A 162 23.33 -10.40 4.75
C LYS A 162 22.05 -10.26 3.92
N VAL A 163 21.18 -11.28 3.95
CA VAL A 163 19.88 -11.24 3.25
C VAL A 163 18.98 -10.18 3.86
N LEU A 164 18.92 -10.13 5.18
CA LEU A 164 18.10 -9.17 5.91
C LEU A 164 18.49 -7.72 5.61
N ARG A 165 19.77 -7.41 5.57
CA ARG A 165 20.29 -6.07 5.20
C ARG A 165 19.91 -5.62 3.80
N ARG A 166 19.64 -6.56 2.88
CA ARG A 166 19.17 -6.25 1.51
C ARG A 166 17.66 -6.16 1.44
N LEU A 167 16.95 -7.01 2.18
CA LEU A 167 15.49 -7.10 2.11
C LEU A 167 14.81 -5.93 2.83
N VAL A 168 15.28 -5.54 4.02
CA VAL A 168 14.64 -4.52 4.85
C VAL A 168 14.49 -3.17 4.16
N PRO A 169 15.49 -2.59 3.48
CA PRO A 169 15.31 -1.31 2.78
C PRO A 169 14.25 -1.35 1.69
N GLY A 170 14.19 -2.44 0.92
CA GLY A 170 13.15 -2.64 -0.10
C GLY A 170 11.76 -2.80 0.51
N ALA A 171 11.64 -3.58 1.57
CA ALA A 171 10.40 -3.74 2.31
C ALA A 171 9.92 -2.40 2.91
N MET A 172 10.82 -1.60 3.49
CA MET A 172 10.51 -0.27 4.01
C MET A 172 9.95 0.65 2.92
N ALA A 173 10.52 0.63 1.71
CA ALA A 173 10.00 1.41 0.59
C ALA A 173 8.57 1.00 0.23
N VAL A 174 8.27 -0.30 0.15
CA VAL A 174 6.91 -0.81 -0.12
C VAL A 174 5.93 -0.40 0.98
N TRP A 175 6.31 -0.52 2.25
CA TRP A 175 5.45 -0.16 3.38
C TRP A 175 5.13 1.33 3.41
N MET A 176 6.13 2.19 3.21
CA MET A 176 5.91 3.64 3.16
C MET A 176 5.09 4.04 1.93
N TYR A 177 5.34 3.41 0.81
CA TYR A 177 4.54 3.58 -0.40
C TYR A 177 3.06 3.24 -0.15
N ALA A 178 2.77 2.11 0.50
CA ALA A 178 1.40 1.71 0.84
C ALA A 178 0.68 2.74 1.72
N VAL A 179 1.39 3.31 2.71
CA VAL A 179 0.84 4.37 3.57
C VAL A 179 0.52 5.63 2.77
N VAL A 180 1.44 6.10 1.94
CA VAL A 180 1.23 7.29 1.09
C VAL A 180 0.07 7.09 0.14
N VAL A 181 -0.01 5.92 -0.50
CA VAL A 181 -1.10 5.58 -1.42
C VAL A 181 -2.44 5.55 -0.69
N GLY A 182 -2.56 4.87 0.44
CA GLY A 182 -3.81 4.78 1.19
C GLY A 182 -4.30 6.15 1.67
N ILE A 183 -3.40 7.03 2.15
CA ILE A 183 -3.75 8.41 2.50
C ILE A 183 -4.23 9.18 1.26
N THR A 184 -3.53 9.06 0.13
CA THR A 184 -3.89 9.75 -1.11
C THR A 184 -5.25 9.30 -1.62
N VAL A 185 -5.51 8.00 -1.63
CA VAL A 185 -6.80 7.44 -2.02
C VAL A 185 -7.91 7.97 -1.14
N MET A 186 -7.76 7.94 0.17
CA MET A 186 -8.75 8.46 1.12
C MET A 186 -9.03 9.95 0.87
N ILE A 187 -8.00 10.77 0.70
CA ILE A 187 -8.17 12.20 0.44
C ILE A 187 -8.96 12.42 -0.86
N VAL A 188 -8.59 11.73 -1.93
CA VAL A 188 -9.21 11.94 -3.25
C VAL A 188 -10.62 11.37 -3.29
N THR A 189 -10.90 10.25 -2.64
CA THR A 189 -12.22 9.62 -2.70
C THR A 189 -13.22 10.24 -1.74
N ASP A 190 -12.80 10.69 -0.55
CA ASP A 190 -13.72 11.06 0.52
C ASP A 190 -13.63 12.54 0.91
N VAL A 191 -12.45 13.18 0.82
CA VAL A 191 -12.24 14.55 1.33
C VAL A 191 -12.38 15.59 0.24
N VAL A 192 -11.92 15.30 -1.00
CA VAL A 192 -11.98 16.30 -2.08
C VAL A 192 -13.42 16.48 -2.53
N SER A 193 -13.94 17.71 -2.37
CA SER A 193 -15.20 18.15 -2.95
C SER A 193 -15.05 18.25 -4.47
N ILE A 194 -15.26 17.11 -5.13
CA ILE A 194 -15.06 16.99 -6.58
C ILE A 194 -16.08 17.84 -7.36
N SER A 195 -17.23 18.13 -6.77
CA SER A 195 -18.19 19.09 -7.36
C SER A 195 -17.55 20.45 -7.56
N GLU A 196 -16.89 21.00 -6.55
CA GLU A 196 -16.18 22.29 -6.65
C GLU A 196 -15.02 22.25 -7.65
N PHE A 197 -14.25 21.16 -7.65
CA PHE A 197 -13.17 20.98 -8.63
C PHE A 197 -13.71 20.84 -10.07
N ALA A 198 -14.80 20.11 -10.27
CA ALA A 198 -15.43 19.94 -11.56
C ALA A 198 -16.05 21.24 -12.09
N GLU A 199 -16.68 22.03 -11.23
CA GLU A 199 -17.16 23.37 -11.58
C GLU A 199 -16.00 24.29 -11.97
N TRP A 200 -14.92 24.28 -11.20
CA TRP A 200 -13.72 25.03 -11.51
C TRP A 200 -13.12 24.63 -12.87
N CYS A 201 -12.97 23.34 -13.15
CA CYS A 201 -12.50 22.84 -14.45
C CYS A 201 -13.46 23.22 -15.58
N GLY A 202 -14.76 23.05 -15.39
CA GLY A 202 -15.78 23.39 -16.38
C GLY A 202 -15.81 24.87 -16.70
N THR A 203 -15.60 25.75 -15.73
CA THR A 203 -15.52 27.21 -15.92
C THR A 203 -14.27 27.58 -16.71
N ARG A 204 -13.12 26.99 -16.38
CA ARG A 204 -11.86 27.23 -17.09
C ARG A 204 -11.89 26.75 -18.54
N ILE A 205 -12.49 25.58 -18.80
CA ILE A 205 -12.64 25.08 -20.17
C ILE A 205 -13.54 26.03 -20.99
N LYS A 206 -14.63 26.52 -20.42
CA LYS A 206 -15.51 27.49 -21.10
C LYS A 206 -14.82 28.82 -21.38
N GLU A 207 -13.89 29.26 -20.54
CA GLU A 207 -13.08 30.46 -20.76
C GLU A 207 -12.07 30.31 -21.91
N ILE A 208 -11.51 29.09 -22.09
CA ILE A 208 -10.51 28.80 -23.14
C ILE A 208 -11.17 28.61 -24.51
N VAL A 209 -12.41 28.13 -24.55
CA VAL A 209 -13.15 27.83 -25.80
C VAL A 209 -13.90 29.07 -26.35
N LYS A 210 -13.94 30.16 -25.60
CA LYS A 210 -14.42 31.47 -26.08
C LYS A 210 -13.29 32.27 -26.72
#